data_981ac4e903a9ee04f010c70231e53e64
#
_entry.id   981ac4e903a9ee04f010c70231e53e64
#
_cell.length_a   1.000
_cell.length_b   1.000
_cell.length_c   1.000
_cell.angle_alpha   90.00
_cell.angle_beta   90.00
_cell.angle_gamma   90.00
#
_symmetry.space_group_name_H-M   'P 1'
#
loop_
_entity.id
_entity.type
_entity.pdbx_description
1 polymer ?
#
loop_
_entity_poly.entity_id
_entity_poly.type
_entity_poly.pdbx_seq_one_letter_code
_entity_poly.pdbx_strand_id
1 'polypeptide(L)'
;MSLKKIQVSRRWGIFIGLVQWFLHIKEALKMKLLQMIFLVLIVSACSSPKPDNFANAKYEFAQFVRMAVHLDDQFIHEAHNYRAENRHLTGDKAQKQKSMLKWLKEIHSKQIQKMNSLEIEDPEVNRLRTLFIQNRLDTEKAVENDGYAKKPSAKAMEINQKIERNKTEYRQLFDTLKKKYPA
;
A
#
# COMPACT_ATOMS: atom_id res chain seq x y z
N MET A 1 -11.74 73.87 -40.11
CA MET A 1 -11.40 73.37 -38.77
C MET A 1 -11.90 71.97 -38.64
N SER A 2 -11.27 70.94 -38.50
CA SER A 2 -9.99 70.56 -38.10
C SER A 2 -10.07 69.01 -37.84
N LEU A 3 -9.92 68.20 -38.84
CA LEU A 3 -9.83 66.70 -38.76
C LEU A 3 -8.70 66.23 -37.84
N LYS A 4 -7.70 67.06 -37.61
CA LYS A 4 -6.56 66.78 -36.69
C LYS A 4 -6.93 66.71 -35.22
N LYS A 5 -7.93 67.51 -34.75
CA LYS A 5 -8.35 67.53 -33.34
C LYS A 5 -9.10 66.24 -32.94
N ILE A 6 -9.86 65.64 -33.89
CA ILE A 6 -10.64 64.42 -33.62
C ILE A 6 -9.70 63.20 -33.53
N GLN A 7 -8.62 63.19 -34.29
CA GLN A 7 -7.65 62.05 -34.25
C GLN A 7 -6.82 62.00 -32.97
N VAL A 8 -6.48 63.17 -32.38
CA VAL A 8 -5.76 63.23 -31.10
C VAL A 8 -6.63 62.74 -29.96
N SER A 9 -7.91 63.14 -29.92
CA SER A 9 -8.87 62.71 -28.89
C SER A 9 -9.09 61.20 -28.87
N ARG A 10 -9.18 60.54 -30.06
CA ARG A 10 -9.33 59.07 -30.13
C ARG A 10 -8.08 58.32 -29.65
N ARG A 11 -6.88 58.84 -29.92
CA ARG A 11 -5.63 58.24 -29.45
C ARG A 11 -5.49 58.30 -27.94
N TRP A 12 -5.90 59.36 -27.31
CA TRP A 12 -5.89 59.51 -25.85
C TRP A 12 -6.90 58.58 -25.16
N GLY A 13 -8.09 58.40 -25.71
CA GLY A 13 -9.10 57.47 -25.19
C GLY A 13 -8.61 56.02 -25.19
N ILE A 14 -7.91 55.57 -26.25
CA ILE A 14 -7.33 54.22 -26.34
C ILE A 14 -6.20 54.06 -25.31
N PHE A 15 -5.39 55.11 -25.11
CA PHE A 15 -4.28 55.05 -24.16
C PHE A 15 -4.77 54.97 -22.71
N ILE A 16 -5.79 55.72 -22.35
CA ILE A 16 -6.43 55.67 -21.02
C ILE A 16 -7.09 54.30 -20.78
N GLY A 17 -7.76 53.75 -21.79
CA GLY A 17 -8.37 52.41 -21.72
C GLY A 17 -7.33 51.33 -21.51
N LEU A 18 -6.18 51.38 -22.20
CA LEU A 18 -5.07 50.48 -22.01
C LEU A 18 -4.42 50.57 -20.63
N VAL A 19 -4.24 51.78 -20.11
CA VAL A 19 -3.70 52.00 -18.74
C VAL A 19 -4.65 51.46 -17.69
N GLN A 20 -5.96 51.73 -17.81
CA GLN A 20 -6.96 51.15 -16.89
C GLN A 20 -7.02 49.62 -16.98
N TRP A 21 -6.92 49.06 -18.19
CA TRP A 21 -6.90 47.63 -18.39
C TRP A 21 -5.66 46.99 -17.76
N PHE A 22 -4.47 47.63 -17.91
CA PHE A 22 -3.24 47.18 -17.26
C PHE A 22 -3.29 47.27 -15.73
N LEU A 23 -3.93 48.31 -15.17
CA LEU A 23 -4.12 48.42 -13.73
C LEU A 23 -5.06 47.33 -13.20
N HIS A 24 -6.14 47.02 -13.91
CA HIS A 24 -7.05 45.95 -13.54
C HIS A 24 -6.41 44.59 -13.60
N ILE A 25 -5.55 44.32 -14.60
CA ILE A 25 -4.78 43.08 -14.67
C ILE A 25 -3.80 42.96 -13.51
N LYS A 26 -3.13 44.05 -13.16
CA LYS A 26 -2.17 44.09 -12.06
C LYS A 26 -2.85 43.81 -10.71
N GLU A 27 -4.01 44.35 -10.47
CA GLU A 27 -4.80 44.05 -9.27
C GLU A 27 -5.36 42.63 -9.27
N ALA A 28 -5.85 42.13 -10.42
CA ALA A 28 -6.34 40.77 -10.56
C ALA A 28 -5.19 39.74 -10.40
N LEU A 29 -3.97 40.04 -10.87
CA LEU A 29 -2.79 39.20 -10.66
C LEU A 29 -2.36 39.20 -9.20
N LYS A 30 -2.37 40.37 -8.52
CA LYS A 30 -2.07 40.44 -7.08
C LYS A 30 -3.07 39.66 -6.25
N MET A 31 -4.37 39.76 -6.56
CA MET A 31 -5.43 38.98 -5.90
C MET A 31 -5.26 37.49 -6.11
N LYS A 32 -4.96 37.03 -7.34
CA LYS A 32 -4.67 35.63 -7.61
C LYS A 32 -3.40 35.13 -6.92
N LEU A 33 -2.35 35.95 -6.88
CA LEU A 33 -1.11 35.64 -6.17
C LEU A 33 -1.36 35.53 -4.66
N LEU A 34 -2.14 36.46 -4.10
CA LEU A 34 -2.54 36.46 -2.69
C LEU A 34 -3.39 35.23 -2.35
N GLN A 35 -4.34 34.86 -3.24
CA GLN A 35 -5.13 33.63 -3.10
C GLN A 35 -4.29 32.37 -3.19
N MET A 36 -3.30 32.32 -4.09
CA MET A 36 -2.36 31.18 -4.17
C MET A 36 -1.51 31.07 -2.92
N ILE A 37 -0.98 32.20 -2.41
CA ILE A 37 -0.20 32.21 -1.16
C ILE A 37 -1.08 31.78 0.02
N PHE A 38 -2.33 32.22 0.07
CA PHE A 38 -3.28 31.83 1.12
C PHE A 38 -3.66 30.36 1.02
N LEU A 39 -3.80 29.81 -0.19
CA LEU A 39 -4.04 28.37 -0.43
C LEU A 39 -2.83 27.53 -0.02
N VAL A 40 -1.61 27.99 -0.33
CA VAL A 40 -0.36 27.32 0.09
C VAL A 40 -0.22 27.38 1.62
N LEU A 41 -0.57 28.49 2.27
CA LEU A 41 -0.56 28.61 3.73
C LEU A 41 -1.61 27.72 4.41
N ILE A 42 -2.81 27.61 3.81
CA ILE A 42 -3.86 26.70 4.33
C ILE A 42 -3.43 25.23 4.16
N VAL A 43 -2.87 24.85 3.02
CA VAL A 43 -2.35 23.48 2.80
C VAL A 43 -1.17 23.20 3.73
N SER A 44 -0.31 24.19 4.00
CA SER A 44 0.79 24.06 4.96
C SER A 44 0.31 24.06 6.43
N ALA A 45 -0.81 24.73 6.74
CA ALA A 45 -1.39 24.74 8.09
C ALA A 45 -2.26 23.49 8.36
N CYS A 46 -2.79 22.86 7.30
CA CYS A 46 -3.49 21.56 7.40
C CYS A 46 -2.51 20.37 7.43
N SER A 47 -1.24 20.56 7.15
CA SER A 47 -0.18 19.68 7.58
C SER A 47 0.18 20.02 9.04
N SER A 48 -0.77 19.82 9.97
CA SER A 48 -0.44 19.60 11.37
C SER A 48 0.69 18.56 11.37
N PRO A 49 1.81 18.77 12.08
CA PRO A 49 2.76 17.69 12.27
C PRO A 49 1.95 16.51 12.80
N LYS A 50 1.83 15.42 12.00
CA LYS A 50 1.21 14.19 12.49
C LYS A 50 1.91 13.91 13.80
N PRO A 51 1.17 13.78 14.93
CA PRO A 51 1.80 13.52 16.21
C PRO A 51 2.63 12.26 16.04
N ASP A 52 3.93 12.39 16.21
CA ASP A 52 4.93 11.33 16.19
C ASP A 52 4.62 10.17 15.22
N ASN A 53 4.93 10.34 13.92
CA ASN A 53 4.92 9.23 12.96
C ASN A 53 5.62 7.98 13.51
N PHE A 54 6.58 8.17 14.41
CA PHE A 54 7.30 7.10 15.08
C PHE A 54 6.42 6.33 16.08
N ALA A 55 5.65 7.02 16.92
CA ALA A 55 4.77 6.37 17.91
C ALA A 55 3.66 5.57 17.20
N ASN A 56 3.06 6.13 16.14
CA ASN A 56 2.06 5.44 15.34
C ASN A 56 2.67 4.22 14.64
N ALA A 57 3.82 4.37 13.99
CA ALA A 57 4.49 3.27 13.31
C ALA A 57 4.92 2.15 14.28
N LYS A 58 5.39 2.50 15.49
CA LYS A 58 5.67 1.52 16.55
C LYS A 58 4.40 0.78 16.96
N TYR A 59 3.28 1.47 17.12
CA TYR A 59 2.00 0.86 17.45
C TYR A 59 1.50 -0.07 16.35
N GLU A 60 1.53 0.38 15.08
CA GLU A 60 1.17 -0.41 13.91
C GLU A 60 2.03 -1.67 13.79
N PHE A 61 3.35 -1.54 13.99
CA PHE A 61 4.26 -2.68 13.99
C PHE A 61 3.91 -3.67 15.11
N ALA A 62 3.63 -3.19 16.32
CA ALA A 62 3.21 -4.06 17.43
C ALA A 62 1.88 -4.77 17.15
N GLN A 63 0.90 -4.09 16.54
CA GLN A 63 -0.35 -4.71 16.10
C GLN A 63 -0.11 -5.78 15.03
N PHE A 64 0.68 -5.45 14.01
CA PHE A 64 1.06 -6.40 12.96
C PHE A 64 1.70 -7.65 13.55
N VAL A 65 2.68 -7.51 14.44
CA VAL A 65 3.38 -8.64 15.07
C VAL A 65 2.41 -9.53 15.85
N ARG A 66 1.55 -8.94 16.70
CA ARG A 66 0.54 -9.70 17.45
C ARG A 66 -0.40 -10.47 16.53
N MET A 67 -0.88 -9.83 15.46
CA MET A 67 -1.74 -10.47 14.48
C MET A 67 -1.01 -11.58 13.74
N ALA A 68 0.21 -11.36 13.28
CA ALA A 68 1.00 -12.36 12.55
C ALA A 68 1.26 -13.60 13.40
N VAL A 69 1.68 -13.43 14.67
CA VAL A 69 1.90 -14.54 15.61
C VAL A 69 0.59 -15.31 15.84
N HIS A 70 -0.51 -14.62 16.13
CA HIS A 70 -1.81 -15.25 16.34
C HIS A 70 -2.26 -16.06 15.12
N LEU A 71 -2.07 -15.53 13.90
CA LEU A 71 -2.45 -16.22 12.66
C LEU A 71 -1.54 -17.42 12.36
N ASP A 72 -0.25 -17.35 12.70
CA ASP A 72 0.66 -18.47 12.55
C ASP A 72 0.35 -19.60 13.55
N ASP A 73 0.05 -19.27 14.81
CA ASP A 73 -0.39 -20.25 15.82
C ASP A 73 -1.71 -20.93 15.39
N GLN A 74 -2.68 -20.14 14.93
CA GLN A 74 -3.94 -20.66 14.39
C GLN A 74 -3.66 -21.60 13.20
N PHE A 75 -2.78 -21.23 12.27
CA PHE A 75 -2.42 -22.05 11.12
C PHE A 75 -1.82 -23.40 11.56
N ILE A 76 -0.94 -23.40 12.53
CA ILE A 76 -0.31 -24.64 13.07
C ILE A 76 -1.38 -25.55 13.65
N HIS A 77 -2.29 -25.01 14.45
CA HIS A 77 -3.40 -25.77 15.05
C HIS A 77 -4.31 -26.38 13.98
N GLU A 78 -4.76 -25.57 13.02
CA GLU A 78 -5.61 -26.04 11.92
C GLU A 78 -4.91 -27.05 11.01
N ALA A 79 -3.58 -26.92 10.81
CA ALA A 79 -2.79 -27.90 10.06
C ALA A 79 -2.71 -29.26 10.77
N HIS A 80 -2.66 -29.27 12.11
CA HIS A 80 -2.74 -30.50 12.90
C HIS A 80 -4.11 -31.15 12.75
N ASN A 81 -5.21 -30.40 12.86
CA ASN A 81 -6.56 -30.89 12.69
C ASN A 81 -6.76 -31.48 11.28
N TYR A 82 -6.36 -30.71 10.25
CA TYR A 82 -6.43 -31.17 8.85
C TYR A 82 -5.70 -32.50 8.65
N ARG A 83 -4.49 -32.64 9.20
CA ARG A 83 -3.73 -33.91 9.09
C ARG A 83 -4.42 -35.07 9.81
N ALA A 84 -5.00 -34.82 10.97
CA ALA A 84 -5.73 -35.83 11.73
C ALA A 84 -6.96 -36.32 10.98
N GLU A 85 -7.76 -35.41 10.45
CA GLU A 85 -8.99 -35.69 9.70
C GLU A 85 -8.71 -36.38 8.34
N ASN A 86 -7.60 -36.05 7.69
CA ASN A 86 -7.26 -36.56 6.36
C ASN A 86 -6.26 -37.73 6.37
N ARG A 87 -6.00 -38.37 7.53
CA ARG A 87 -5.14 -39.56 7.65
C ARG A 87 -5.59 -40.74 6.77
N HIS A 88 -6.92 -40.87 6.56
CA HIS A 88 -7.53 -41.91 5.77
C HIS A 88 -7.40 -41.72 4.26
N LEU A 89 -7.01 -40.57 3.79
CA LEU A 89 -6.76 -40.28 2.37
C LEU A 89 -5.48 -41.03 1.93
N THR A 90 -5.58 -42.37 1.78
CA THR A 90 -4.46 -43.26 1.48
C THR A 90 -4.38 -43.54 0.01
N GLY A 91 -4.06 -43.00 -0.92
CA GLY A 91 -3.96 -43.53 -2.30
C GLY A 91 -3.84 -42.45 -3.36
N ASP A 92 -4.86 -41.69 -3.57
CA ASP A 92 -4.88 -40.74 -4.70
C ASP A 92 -4.15 -39.45 -4.38
N LYS A 93 -2.99 -39.24 -5.04
CA LYS A 93 -2.17 -38.01 -4.92
C LYS A 93 -2.99 -36.76 -5.35
N ALA A 94 -3.79 -36.86 -6.41
CA ALA A 94 -4.59 -35.76 -6.92
C ALA A 94 -5.69 -35.36 -5.93
N GLN A 95 -6.34 -36.34 -5.28
CA GLN A 95 -7.34 -36.09 -4.26
C GLN A 95 -6.74 -35.42 -3.02
N LYS A 96 -5.56 -35.87 -2.57
CA LYS A 96 -4.82 -35.25 -1.46
C LYS A 96 -4.45 -33.80 -1.76
N GLN A 97 -3.93 -33.55 -2.95
CA GLN A 97 -3.56 -32.21 -3.40
C GLN A 97 -4.79 -31.29 -3.46
N LYS A 98 -5.90 -31.77 -4.03
CA LYS A 98 -7.16 -31.02 -4.11
C LYS A 98 -7.71 -30.69 -2.73
N SER A 99 -7.70 -31.66 -1.81
CA SER A 99 -8.14 -31.47 -0.41
C SER A 99 -7.26 -30.43 0.30
N MET A 100 -5.93 -30.57 0.19
CA MET A 100 -4.98 -29.63 0.80
C MET A 100 -5.12 -28.23 0.24
N LEU A 101 -5.30 -28.07 -1.06
CA LEU A 101 -5.48 -26.79 -1.70
C LEU A 101 -6.79 -26.10 -1.25
N LYS A 102 -7.89 -26.87 -1.14
CA LYS A 102 -9.16 -26.36 -0.62
C LYS A 102 -8.99 -25.83 0.79
N TRP A 103 -8.40 -26.63 1.68
CA TRP A 103 -8.13 -26.23 3.06
C TRP A 103 -7.22 -24.99 3.15
N LEU A 104 -6.12 -24.93 2.37
CA LEU A 104 -5.23 -23.79 2.34
C LEU A 104 -5.96 -22.52 1.91
N LYS A 105 -6.79 -22.57 0.87
CA LYS A 105 -7.55 -21.42 0.39
C LYS A 105 -8.52 -20.89 1.46
N GLU A 106 -9.17 -21.77 2.20
CA GLU A 106 -10.09 -21.39 3.27
C GLU A 106 -9.34 -20.68 4.43
N ILE A 107 -8.25 -21.28 4.91
CA ILE A 107 -7.50 -20.69 6.04
C ILE A 107 -6.78 -19.41 5.66
N HIS A 108 -6.13 -19.38 4.50
CA HIS A 108 -5.43 -18.19 4.01
C HIS A 108 -6.40 -17.04 3.74
N SER A 109 -7.60 -17.31 3.17
CA SER A 109 -8.62 -16.27 2.97
C SER A 109 -8.99 -15.59 4.29
N LYS A 110 -9.24 -16.37 5.36
CA LYS A 110 -9.52 -15.83 6.70
C LYS A 110 -8.33 -15.02 7.25
N GLN A 111 -7.11 -15.52 7.07
CA GLN A 111 -5.89 -14.84 7.53
C GLN A 111 -5.65 -13.53 6.78
N ILE A 112 -5.81 -13.54 5.46
CA ILE A 112 -5.65 -12.35 4.61
C ILE A 112 -6.71 -11.30 4.98
N GLN A 113 -7.95 -11.70 5.21
CA GLN A 113 -9.01 -10.78 5.65
C GLN A 113 -8.66 -10.12 6.97
N LYS A 114 -8.23 -10.89 7.98
CA LYS A 114 -7.80 -10.35 9.28
C LYS A 114 -6.57 -9.42 9.15
N MET A 115 -5.59 -9.80 8.32
CA MET A 115 -4.41 -8.98 8.09
C MET A 115 -4.73 -7.67 7.36
N ASN A 116 -5.70 -7.69 6.43
CA ASN A 116 -6.17 -6.51 5.72
C ASN A 116 -7.06 -5.59 6.58
N SER A 117 -7.64 -6.08 7.68
CA SER A 117 -8.40 -5.24 8.61
C SER A 117 -7.52 -4.38 9.52
N LEU A 118 -6.21 -4.59 9.53
CA LEU A 118 -5.29 -3.71 10.24
C LEU A 118 -5.15 -2.38 9.51
N GLU A 119 -5.38 -1.29 10.24
CA GLU A 119 -5.10 0.07 9.76
C GLU A 119 -3.60 0.34 9.88
N ILE A 120 -2.87 0.23 8.77
CA ILE A 120 -1.42 0.41 8.70
C ILE A 120 -1.12 1.49 7.68
N GLU A 121 -0.58 2.61 8.15
CA GLU A 121 -0.16 3.76 7.33
C GLU A 121 1.36 3.77 7.09
N ASP A 122 2.16 3.22 8.03
CA ASP A 122 3.62 3.15 7.87
C ASP A 122 3.99 2.25 6.67
N PRO A 123 4.76 2.76 5.71
CA PRO A 123 5.07 2.04 4.47
C PRO A 123 5.92 0.78 4.70
N GLU A 124 6.79 0.76 5.70
CA GLU A 124 7.64 -0.40 6.00
C GLU A 124 6.82 -1.49 6.68
N VAL A 125 5.94 -1.14 7.63
CA VAL A 125 5.01 -2.10 8.25
C VAL A 125 4.00 -2.63 7.23
N ASN A 126 3.51 -1.76 6.32
CA ASN A 126 2.63 -2.17 5.23
C ASN A 126 3.35 -3.11 4.23
N ARG A 127 4.66 -2.91 4.02
CA ARG A 127 5.47 -3.85 3.22
C ARG A 127 5.55 -5.23 3.88
N LEU A 128 5.73 -5.31 5.21
CA LEU A 128 5.65 -6.59 5.93
C LEU A 128 4.30 -7.29 5.75
N ARG A 129 3.20 -6.54 5.88
CA ARG A 129 1.85 -7.05 5.64
C ARG A 129 1.71 -7.62 4.23
N THR A 130 2.19 -6.90 3.24
CA THR A 130 2.16 -7.32 1.83
C THR A 130 2.92 -8.61 1.61
N LEU A 131 4.13 -8.73 2.17
CA LEU A 131 4.95 -9.94 2.08
C LEU A 131 4.29 -11.14 2.79
N PHE A 132 3.67 -10.91 3.96
CA PHE A 132 2.91 -11.93 4.67
C PHE A 132 1.78 -12.50 3.80
N ILE A 133 0.96 -11.62 3.23
CA ILE A 133 -0.16 -12.00 2.36
C ILE A 133 0.36 -12.71 1.10
N GLN A 134 1.39 -12.17 0.46
CA GLN A 134 1.95 -12.72 -0.77
C GLN A 134 2.48 -14.14 -0.56
N ASN A 135 3.12 -14.42 0.59
CA ASN A 135 3.60 -15.74 0.92
C ASN A 135 2.46 -16.78 1.03
N ARG A 136 1.28 -16.39 1.56
CA ARG A 136 0.09 -17.26 1.60
C ARG A 136 -0.39 -17.61 0.19
N LEU A 137 -0.55 -16.58 -0.66
CA LEU A 137 -1.01 -16.75 -2.05
C LEU A 137 -0.02 -17.55 -2.91
N ASP A 138 1.27 -17.31 -2.74
CA ASP A 138 2.29 -18.07 -3.49
C ASP A 138 2.38 -19.51 -3.01
N THR A 139 2.13 -19.80 -1.72
CA THR A 139 2.03 -21.17 -1.19
C THR A 139 0.87 -21.93 -1.84
N GLU A 140 -0.31 -21.31 -2.01
CA GLU A 140 -1.43 -21.93 -2.73
C GLU A 140 -1.05 -22.27 -4.17
N LYS A 141 -0.43 -21.31 -4.88
CA LYS A 141 0.05 -21.51 -6.26
C LYS A 141 1.11 -22.64 -6.34
N ALA A 142 1.99 -22.75 -5.34
CA ALA A 142 2.96 -23.83 -5.29
C ALA A 142 2.25 -25.19 -5.18
N VAL A 143 1.24 -25.30 -4.31
CA VAL A 143 0.44 -26.53 -4.18
C VAL A 143 -0.31 -26.86 -5.48
N GLU A 144 -0.92 -25.86 -6.12
CA GLU A 144 -1.61 -26.03 -7.42
C GLU A 144 -0.67 -26.58 -8.52
N ASN A 145 0.60 -26.24 -8.48
CA ASN A 145 1.59 -26.62 -9.50
C ASN A 145 2.52 -27.75 -9.07
N ASP A 146 2.10 -28.59 -8.12
CA ASP A 146 2.91 -29.70 -7.60
C ASP A 146 4.25 -29.28 -6.96
N GLY A 147 4.30 -28.08 -6.37
CA GLY A 147 5.53 -27.47 -5.83
C GLY A 147 6.23 -28.28 -4.75
N TYR A 148 5.51 -29.21 -4.11
CA TYR A 148 6.04 -30.11 -3.08
C TYR A 148 6.23 -31.54 -3.58
N ALA A 149 6.15 -31.77 -4.88
CA ALA A 149 6.47 -33.05 -5.48
C ALA A 149 7.98 -33.32 -5.42
N LYS A 150 8.37 -34.62 -5.45
CA LYS A 150 9.80 -35.03 -5.54
C LYS A 150 10.50 -34.41 -6.76
N LYS A 151 9.77 -34.20 -7.84
CA LYS A 151 10.23 -33.52 -9.07
C LYS A 151 9.22 -32.43 -9.42
N PRO A 152 9.37 -31.24 -8.89
CA PRO A 152 8.47 -30.13 -9.21
C PRO A 152 8.65 -29.69 -10.67
N SER A 153 7.59 -29.15 -11.27
CA SER A 153 7.65 -28.54 -12.59
C SER A 153 8.53 -27.28 -12.59
N ALA A 154 9.01 -26.82 -13.75
CA ALA A 154 9.78 -25.58 -13.86
C ALA A 154 9.00 -24.38 -13.26
N LYS A 155 7.68 -24.30 -13.53
CA LYS A 155 6.80 -23.30 -12.96
C LYS A 155 6.71 -23.38 -11.44
N ALA A 156 6.62 -24.58 -10.89
CA ALA A 156 6.61 -24.79 -9.44
C ALA A 156 7.94 -24.40 -8.79
N MET A 157 9.07 -24.66 -9.45
CA MET A 157 10.39 -24.24 -8.98
C MET A 157 10.51 -22.71 -8.96
N GLU A 158 10.03 -22.02 -9.96
CA GLU A 158 10.00 -20.54 -10.01
C GLU A 158 9.17 -19.96 -8.84
N ILE A 159 7.98 -20.52 -8.59
CA ILE A 159 7.13 -20.11 -7.47
C ILE A 159 7.84 -20.33 -6.14
N ASN A 160 8.47 -21.49 -5.95
CA ASN A 160 9.22 -21.80 -4.73
C ASN A 160 10.39 -20.83 -4.52
N GLN A 161 11.15 -20.50 -5.57
CA GLN A 161 12.21 -19.50 -5.49
C GLN A 161 11.68 -18.11 -5.11
N LYS A 162 10.51 -17.74 -5.64
CA LYS A 162 9.83 -16.48 -5.26
C LYS A 162 9.44 -16.50 -3.78
N ILE A 163 8.87 -17.59 -3.29
CA ILE A 163 8.53 -17.76 -1.86
C ILE A 163 9.77 -17.55 -0.99
N GLU A 164 10.89 -18.17 -1.33
CA GLU A 164 12.12 -18.05 -0.54
C GLU A 164 12.70 -16.62 -0.57
N ARG A 165 12.64 -15.94 -1.71
CA ARG A 165 13.00 -14.49 -1.78
C ARG A 165 12.11 -13.65 -0.88
N ASN A 166 10.79 -13.82 -0.95
CA ASN A 166 9.83 -13.10 -0.13
C ASN A 166 10.03 -13.36 1.37
N LYS A 167 10.34 -14.61 1.76
CA LYS A 167 10.65 -14.96 3.16
C LYS A 167 11.93 -14.28 3.64
N THR A 168 12.96 -14.21 2.79
CA THR A 168 14.22 -13.55 3.12
C THR A 168 14.00 -12.05 3.31
N GLU A 169 13.30 -11.40 2.39
CA GLU A 169 12.93 -9.98 2.50
C GLU A 169 12.10 -9.71 3.76
N TYR A 170 11.10 -10.56 4.02
CA TYR A 170 10.26 -10.45 5.22
C TYR A 170 11.10 -10.49 6.50
N ARG A 171 12.02 -11.45 6.63
CA ARG A 171 12.89 -11.57 7.80
C ARG A 171 13.78 -10.35 7.98
N GLN A 172 14.44 -9.90 6.91
CA GLN A 172 15.32 -8.74 6.94
C GLN A 172 14.58 -7.47 7.37
N LEU A 173 13.41 -7.24 6.78
CA LEU A 173 12.57 -6.09 7.11
C LEU A 173 12.03 -6.19 8.55
N PHE A 174 11.57 -7.37 8.97
CA PHE A 174 11.11 -7.61 10.33
C PHE A 174 12.20 -7.32 11.36
N ASP A 175 13.42 -7.82 11.14
CA ASP A 175 14.56 -7.59 12.05
C ASP A 175 14.96 -6.11 12.09
N THR A 176 14.87 -5.41 10.97
CA THR A 176 15.10 -3.96 10.89
C THR A 176 14.07 -3.20 11.72
N LEU A 177 12.77 -3.50 11.54
CA LEU A 177 11.69 -2.84 12.27
C LEU A 177 11.71 -3.19 13.76
N LYS A 178 12.08 -4.42 14.12
CA LYS A 178 12.26 -4.80 15.53
C LYS A 178 13.36 -4.01 16.23
N LYS A 179 14.44 -3.65 15.52
CA LYS A 179 15.50 -2.77 16.06
C LYS A 179 15.04 -1.32 16.11
N LYS A 180 14.28 -0.88 15.12
CA LYS A 180 13.75 0.49 15.02
C LYS A 180 12.65 0.74 16.07
N TYR A 181 11.82 -0.25 16.36
CA TYR A 181 10.68 -0.18 17.30
C TYR A 181 10.82 -1.20 18.42
N PRO A 182 11.76 -1.01 19.36
CA PRO A 182 11.95 -1.94 20.48
C PRO A 182 10.69 -2.02 21.34
N ALA A 183 10.46 -3.20 21.94
CA ALA A 183 9.32 -3.48 22.81
C ALA A 183 9.28 -2.58 24.04
#